data_2e6c9e3b58f30ac438200488b048bfa9
#
_entry.id   2e6c9e3b58f30ac438200488b048bfa9
#
_cell.length_a   1.000
_cell.length_b   1.000
_cell.length_c   1.000
_cell.angle_alpha   90.00
_cell.angle_beta   90.00
_cell.angle_gamma   90.00
#
_symmetry.space_group_name_H-M   'P 1'
#
loop_
_entity.id
_entity.type
_entity.pdbx_description
1 polymer ?
#
loop_
_entity_poly.entity_id
_entity_poly.type
_entity_poly.pdbx_seq_one_letter_code
_entity_poly.pdbx_strand_id
1 'polypeptide(L)'
;MSLGTIIPTRRLASPARCSFSKRAWSRGYWTKRSEDPTLRGMTTSDTNELPDLQQRMAALIGAGDVPTLEAVLEELHPSDIADVVESLSDELRLALVRALPADLASETLAEMEEGEARAELLTALAPAEGAELLHELQDDDAAELVGELAPEAQDRILAELPTDEAGDIRDLLQYDEDTAGRIMTTALVSVLGHVTAGEAIEAVRVKGREVEDFYTVFVVDEDTKLLGTVPLDDLILSGTEDRIGDLVQPTVASVFPDSDQEQVGHMISRYNLASIPVVSDDGVLLGRVTFDDVIDVIEAETTEDLLLFSGVSEAEELRGSSFEAVRARLPWLLLNTMTASLAACVVWLFRSEIAAATLLAVVMPVVAGLGGNAGQQALAVTVRRLATSAGPLEARGRVVGKEILVGLLNGGAIGVLVAAAAAMLALAMGADPRLGAVVLLAMWGNIAMAGFAGSFIPTFLDRMGQDPAVASTVFLTALTDLTGFLLLLGLATVIL
;
A
#
# COMPACT_ATOMS: atom_id res chain seq x y z
N MET A 1 -6.10 -36.56 45.84
CA MET A 1 -5.34 -35.48 46.53
C MET A 1 -4.47 -34.81 45.50
N SER A 2 -4.87 -33.75 45.12
CA SER A 2 -4.70 -32.31 45.39
C SER A 2 -4.01 -31.71 44.18
N LEU A 3 -4.30 -30.71 43.62
CA LEU A 3 -5.06 -29.48 43.65
C LEU A 3 -4.86 -28.81 42.27
N GLY A 4 -5.92 -28.55 41.58
CA GLY A 4 -5.89 -27.73 40.35
C GLY A 4 -5.73 -26.27 40.76
N THR A 5 -4.93 -25.53 40.00
CA THR A 5 -4.91 -24.07 40.05
C THR A 5 -5.46 -23.54 38.74
N ILE A 6 -6.66 -22.98 38.84
CA ILE A 6 -7.34 -22.30 37.76
C ILE A 6 -6.72 -20.91 37.59
N ILE A 7 -6.15 -20.64 36.43
CA ILE A 7 -5.71 -19.28 36.04
C ILE A 7 -6.91 -18.61 35.33
N PRO A 8 -7.37 -17.42 35.76
CA PRO A 8 -8.48 -16.74 35.11
C PRO A 8 -8.06 -16.15 33.79
N THR A 9 -8.81 -16.50 32.74
CA THR A 9 -8.72 -15.90 31.40
C THR A 9 -9.07 -14.41 31.47
N ARG A 10 -8.06 -13.53 31.33
CA ARG A 10 -8.27 -12.12 31.03
C ARG A 10 -8.75 -11.99 29.58
N ARG A 11 -9.87 -11.33 29.39
CA ARG A 11 -10.37 -10.88 28.08
C ARG A 11 -9.29 -10.01 27.44
N LEU A 12 -8.89 -10.37 26.23
CA LEU A 12 -8.05 -9.54 25.37
C LEU A 12 -8.86 -8.29 24.98
N ALA A 13 -8.34 -7.15 25.38
CA ALA A 13 -8.76 -5.86 24.83
C ALA A 13 -8.29 -5.77 23.36
N SER A 14 -9.06 -5.10 22.53
CA SER A 14 -8.74 -4.86 21.11
C SER A 14 -7.34 -4.24 20.95
N PRO A 15 -6.62 -4.56 19.86
CA PRO A 15 -5.31 -3.98 19.63
C PRO A 15 -5.45 -2.47 19.34
N ALA A 16 -4.96 -1.65 20.26
CA ALA A 16 -4.67 -0.27 19.98
C ALA A 16 -3.46 -0.23 19.03
N ARG A 17 -3.55 0.57 17.97
CA ARG A 17 -2.46 0.83 17.04
C ARG A 17 -1.26 1.37 17.86
N CYS A 18 -0.17 0.64 17.83
CA CYS A 18 1.12 1.08 18.33
C CYS A 18 2.03 1.35 17.14
N SER A 19 2.15 2.60 16.75
CA SER A 19 3.33 3.07 16.03
C SER A 19 4.42 3.32 17.09
N PHE A 20 5.54 2.65 16.97
CA PHE A 20 6.67 2.81 17.90
C PHE A 20 7.84 3.44 17.15
N SER A 21 8.22 4.66 17.51
CA SER A 21 9.52 5.21 17.15
C SER A 21 10.62 4.56 18.00
N LYS A 22 11.67 4.18 17.34
CA LYS A 22 12.75 3.30 17.81
C LYS A 22 13.68 3.97 18.82
N ARG A 23 13.91 5.28 18.72
CA ARG A 23 14.88 6.03 19.56
C ARG A 23 14.30 6.60 20.85
N ALA A 24 13.00 6.83 20.93
CA ALA A 24 12.36 7.33 22.15
C ALA A 24 12.53 6.38 23.35
N TRP A 25 12.67 5.09 23.09
CA TRP A 25 12.88 4.06 24.11
C TRP A 25 14.27 4.12 24.74
N SER A 26 15.30 4.47 23.98
CA SER A 26 16.70 4.46 24.44
C SER A 26 17.05 5.67 25.32
N ARG A 27 16.31 6.78 25.25
CA ARG A 27 16.61 8.04 25.94
C ARG A 27 15.74 8.35 27.18
N GLY A 28 14.84 7.47 27.58
CA GLY A 28 14.06 7.65 28.82
C GLY A 28 12.97 8.71 28.75
N TYR A 29 12.40 8.96 27.57
CA TYR A 29 11.31 9.92 27.33
C TYR A 29 10.07 9.69 28.23
N TRP A 30 9.89 8.49 28.71
CA TRP A 30 8.73 8.12 29.55
C TRP A 30 8.84 8.54 31.02
N THR A 31 9.95 9.10 31.50
CA THR A 31 10.16 9.41 32.93
C THR A 31 9.93 10.87 33.30
N LYS A 32 9.79 11.79 32.33
CA LYS A 32 9.48 13.19 32.57
C LYS A 32 8.07 13.55 32.08
N ARG A 33 7.02 13.05 32.73
CA ARG A 33 5.73 13.74 32.61
C ARG A 33 5.86 15.09 33.30
N SER A 34 5.71 16.16 32.50
CA SER A 34 5.68 17.52 33.04
C SER A 34 4.53 17.68 34.05
N GLU A 35 4.74 18.50 35.07
CA GLU A 35 3.69 18.85 36.05
C GLU A 35 2.70 19.89 35.48
N ASP A 36 2.76 20.23 34.19
CA ASP A 36 1.83 21.15 33.55
C ASP A 36 0.48 20.47 33.31
N PRO A 37 -0.59 20.94 33.97
CA PRO A 37 -1.92 20.35 33.83
C PRO A 37 -2.54 20.54 32.45
N THR A 38 -1.99 21.38 31.56
CA THR A 38 -2.48 21.62 30.20
C THR A 38 -1.98 20.54 29.22
N LEU A 39 -0.93 19.79 29.57
CA LEU A 39 -0.35 18.72 28.77
C LEU A 39 -0.76 17.31 29.25
N ARG A 40 -1.55 17.21 30.32
CA ARG A 40 -2.07 15.97 30.86
C ARG A 40 -3.25 15.45 30.03
N GLY A 41 -2.98 14.74 28.94
CA GLY A 41 -4.01 14.04 28.19
C GLY A 41 -3.84 14.03 26.68
N MET A 42 -2.81 14.64 26.14
CA MET A 42 -2.51 14.58 24.72
C MET A 42 -1.96 13.21 24.34
N THR A 43 -2.88 12.31 24.03
CA THR A 43 -2.61 11.16 23.17
C THR A 43 -3.36 11.46 21.89
N THR A 44 -2.64 11.63 20.80
CA THR A 44 -3.12 12.05 19.48
C THR A 44 -4.07 11.07 18.80
N SER A 45 -4.80 10.26 19.56
CA SER A 45 -5.88 9.42 19.02
C SER A 45 -7.16 10.20 18.70
N ASP A 46 -7.20 11.52 18.93
CA ASP A 46 -8.36 12.37 18.63
C ASP A 46 -8.00 13.35 17.50
N THR A 47 -8.50 13.11 16.30
CA THR A 47 -8.44 13.98 15.10
C THR A 47 -8.92 15.43 15.34
N ASN A 48 -9.40 15.76 16.54
CA ASN A 48 -9.79 17.09 16.96
C ASN A 48 -8.63 17.92 17.58
N GLU A 49 -7.50 17.32 17.93
CA GLU A 49 -6.37 17.99 18.57
C GLU A 49 -5.33 18.52 17.58
N LEU A 50 -5.23 17.92 16.39
CA LEU A 50 -4.28 18.32 15.33
C LEU A 50 -4.41 19.80 14.92
N PRO A 51 -5.63 20.37 14.68
CA PRO A 51 -5.77 21.77 14.32
C PRO A 51 -5.35 22.74 15.44
N ASP A 52 -5.49 22.36 16.71
CA ASP A 52 -5.07 23.16 17.86
C ASP A 52 -3.55 23.16 18.01
N LEU A 53 -2.92 22.00 17.81
CA LEU A 53 -1.48 21.81 17.81
C LEU A 53 -0.80 22.57 16.66
N GLN A 54 -1.33 22.47 15.45
CA GLN A 54 -0.88 23.21 14.27
C GLN A 54 -0.92 24.73 14.51
N GLN A 55 -2.06 25.25 15.03
CA GLN A 55 -2.25 26.66 15.28
C GLN A 55 -1.30 27.16 16.38
N ARG A 56 -1.05 26.35 17.40
CA ARG A 56 -0.11 26.63 18.49
C ARG A 56 1.32 26.65 17.98
N MET A 57 1.76 25.67 17.18
CA MET A 57 3.10 25.64 16.60
C MET A 57 3.33 26.82 15.66
N ALA A 58 2.39 27.10 14.75
CA ALA A 58 2.48 28.27 13.87
C ALA A 58 2.60 29.60 14.66
N ALA A 59 1.88 29.71 15.77
CA ALA A 59 1.96 30.90 16.64
C ALA A 59 3.31 30.99 17.36
N LEU A 60 3.89 29.90 17.85
CA LEU A 60 5.20 29.86 18.50
C LEU A 60 6.33 30.19 17.52
N ILE A 61 6.27 29.64 16.30
CA ILE A 61 7.22 29.97 15.23
C ILE A 61 7.12 31.46 14.87
N GLY A 62 5.89 31.96 14.67
CA GLY A 62 5.64 33.35 14.34
C GLY A 62 6.07 34.34 15.46
N ALA A 63 6.05 33.90 16.72
CA ALA A 63 6.53 34.68 17.87
C ALA A 63 8.05 34.56 18.07
N GLY A 64 8.73 33.62 17.44
CA GLY A 64 10.15 33.31 17.65
C GLY A 64 10.44 32.72 19.05
N ASP A 65 9.44 32.09 19.68
CA ASP A 65 9.59 31.47 21.00
C ASP A 65 10.14 30.06 20.88
N VAL A 66 11.40 29.96 20.46
CA VAL A 66 12.11 28.69 20.25
C VAL A 66 12.13 27.81 21.50
N PRO A 67 12.39 28.32 22.74
CA PRO A 67 12.44 27.44 23.91
C PRO A 67 11.11 26.78 24.25
N THR A 68 9.98 27.46 24.03
CA THR A 68 8.65 26.86 24.24
C THR A 68 8.30 25.87 23.12
N LEU A 69 8.72 26.17 21.90
CA LEU A 69 8.54 25.30 20.74
C LEU A 69 9.30 23.97 20.94
N GLU A 70 10.59 24.03 21.28
CA GLU A 70 11.42 22.85 21.58
C GLU A 70 10.81 21.99 22.70
N ALA A 71 10.35 22.60 23.78
CA ALA A 71 9.74 21.89 24.90
C ALA A 71 8.42 21.17 24.52
N VAL A 72 7.67 21.72 23.55
CA VAL A 72 6.45 21.07 23.04
C VAL A 72 6.82 19.92 22.11
N LEU A 73 7.81 20.12 21.23
CA LEU A 73 8.26 19.14 20.24
C LEU A 73 8.92 17.93 20.90
N GLU A 74 9.71 18.11 21.98
CA GLU A 74 10.32 17.03 22.73
C GLU A 74 9.30 16.05 23.37
N GLU A 75 8.04 16.46 23.54
CA GLU A 75 6.97 15.62 24.10
C GLU A 75 6.16 14.87 23.05
N LEU A 76 6.35 15.17 21.74
CA LEU A 76 5.60 14.59 20.63
C LEU A 76 6.38 13.46 19.95
N HIS A 77 5.64 12.57 19.31
CA HIS A 77 6.20 11.53 18.45
C HIS A 77 6.60 12.14 17.09
N PRO A 78 7.67 11.67 16.42
CA PRO A 78 8.04 12.15 15.08
C PRO A 78 6.89 12.12 14.08
N SER A 79 6.08 11.06 14.03
CA SER A 79 4.91 10.96 13.16
C SER A 79 3.86 12.04 13.45
N ASP A 80 3.63 12.40 14.74
CA ASP A 80 2.72 13.52 15.10
C ASP A 80 3.27 14.88 14.66
N ILE A 81 4.60 15.03 14.67
CA ILE A 81 5.28 16.24 14.18
C ILE A 81 5.21 16.30 12.66
N ALA A 82 5.38 15.16 11.96
CA ALA A 82 5.26 15.05 10.52
C ALA A 82 3.89 15.53 10.04
N ASP A 83 2.80 15.06 10.64
CA ASP A 83 1.43 15.51 10.36
C ASP A 83 1.27 17.04 10.47
N VAL A 84 1.91 17.65 11.49
CA VAL A 84 1.89 19.10 11.65
C VAL A 84 2.73 19.79 10.58
N VAL A 85 3.96 19.32 10.33
CA VAL A 85 4.87 19.86 9.30
C VAL A 85 4.18 19.89 7.94
N GLU A 86 3.54 18.81 7.54
CA GLU A 86 2.84 18.71 6.28
C GLU A 86 1.65 19.66 6.14
N SER A 87 0.99 19.97 7.25
CA SER A 87 -0.15 20.89 7.26
C SER A 87 0.25 22.39 7.22
N LEU A 88 1.54 22.71 7.39
CA LEU A 88 2.05 24.07 7.39
C LEU A 88 2.38 24.57 5.98
N SER A 89 2.47 25.92 5.84
CA SER A 89 3.03 26.53 4.63
C SER A 89 4.54 26.31 4.56
N ASP A 90 5.11 26.31 3.35
CA ASP A 90 6.54 26.03 3.08
C ASP A 90 7.51 26.81 3.96
N GLU A 91 7.21 28.10 4.18
CA GLU A 91 8.04 28.96 5.05
C GLU A 91 8.01 28.51 6.52
N LEU A 92 6.84 28.11 7.02
CA LEU A 92 6.69 27.63 8.40
C LEU A 92 7.21 26.20 8.56
N ARG A 93 7.04 25.37 7.57
CA ARG A 93 7.56 24.00 7.48
C ARG A 93 9.08 24.00 7.61
N LEU A 94 9.78 24.77 6.78
CA LEU A 94 11.23 24.89 6.83
C LEU A 94 11.72 25.48 8.17
N ALA A 95 10.99 26.46 8.71
CA ALA A 95 11.34 27.06 10.00
C ALA A 95 11.16 26.08 11.16
N LEU A 96 10.15 25.23 11.11
CA LEU A 96 9.89 24.20 12.12
C LEU A 96 10.99 23.13 12.09
N VAL A 97 11.31 22.57 10.92
CA VAL A 97 12.33 21.52 10.77
C VAL A 97 13.71 22.05 11.24
N ARG A 98 14.07 23.29 10.93
CA ARG A 98 15.31 23.91 11.43
C ARG A 98 15.33 24.18 12.94
N ALA A 99 14.17 24.24 13.58
CA ALA A 99 14.09 24.41 15.03
C ALA A 99 14.15 23.08 15.78
N LEU A 100 13.98 21.94 15.10
CA LEU A 100 14.11 20.61 15.68
C LEU A 100 15.59 20.25 15.93
N PRO A 101 15.90 19.44 16.97
CA PRO A 101 17.17 18.73 17.05
C PRO A 101 17.36 17.83 15.81
N ALA A 102 18.59 17.60 15.36
CA ALA A 102 18.86 16.88 14.11
C ALA A 102 18.24 15.46 14.10
N ASP A 103 18.34 14.73 15.20
CA ASP A 103 17.77 13.40 15.38
C ASP A 103 16.23 13.39 15.25
N LEU A 104 15.56 14.37 15.85
CA LEU A 104 14.10 14.47 15.75
C LEU A 104 13.64 15.01 14.38
N ALA A 105 14.43 15.89 13.77
CA ALA A 105 14.15 16.42 12.44
C ALA A 105 14.29 15.32 11.36
N SER A 106 15.30 14.45 11.47
CA SER A 106 15.50 13.34 10.54
C SER A 106 14.37 12.31 10.65
N GLU A 107 14.04 11.86 11.88
CA GLU A 107 12.91 10.96 12.11
C GLU A 107 11.58 11.58 11.63
N THR A 108 11.36 12.90 11.85
CA THR A 108 10.15 13.59 11.35
C THR A 108 10.09 13.60 9.83
N LEU A 109 11.22 13.76 9.13
CA LEU A 109 11.26 13.73 7.68
C LEU A 109 10.99 12.33 7.12
N ALA A 110 11.51 11.28 7.76
CA ALA A 110 11.25 9.90 7.38
C ALA A 110 9.76 9.53 7.56
N GLU A 111 9.10 10.06 8.58
CA GLU A 111 7.69 9.80 8.87
C GLU A 111 6.70 10.67 8.03
N MET A 112 7.19 11.62 7.23
CA MET A 112 6.33 12.40 6.32
C MET A 112 5.85 11.53 5.14
N GLU A 113 4.62 11.80 4.64
CA GLU A 113 4.14 11.19 3.40
C GLU A 113 5.11 11.49 2.23
N GLU A 114 5.40 10.49 1.41
CA GLU A 114 6.15 10.67 0.18
C GLU A 114 5.48 11.71 -0.72
N GLY A 115 6.28 12.56 -1.38
CA GLY A 115 5.74 13.52 -2.31
C GLY A 115 6.46 14.86 -2.42
N GLU A 116 5.86 15.75 -3.21
CA GLU A 116 6.43 17.05 -3.57
C GLU A 116 6.78 17.90 -2.34
N ALA A 117 5.97 17.82 -1.26
CA ALA A 117 6.16 18.61 -0.05
C ALA A 117 7.42 18.22 0.73
N ARG A 118 7.72 16.93 0.84
CA ARG A 118 8.92 16.37 1.48
C ARG A 118 10.17 16.69 0.65
N ALA A 119 10.10 16.47 -0.67
CA ALA A 119 11.18 16.75 -1.61
C ALA A 119 11.51 18.26 -1.68
N GLU A 120 10.52 19.14 -1.68
CA GLU A 120 10.70 20.60 -1.65
C GLU A 120 11.38 21.07 -0.36
N LEU A 121 10.97 20.51 0.78
CA LEU A 121 11.55 20.80 2.08
C LEU A 121 13.04 20.44 2.13
N LEU A 122 13.40 19.22 1.70
CA LEU A 122 14.80 18.80 1.61
C LEU A 122 15.61 19.67 0.64
N THR A 123 15.03 20.04 -0.49
CA THR A 123 15.69 20.91 -1.49
C THR A 123 15.90 22.33 -0.96
N ALA A 124 15.03 22.83 -0.07
CA ALA A 124 15.12 24.15 0.55
C ALA A 124 16.16 24.22 1.68
N LEU A 125 16.60 23.09 2.21
CA LEU A 125 17.71 23.02 3.16
C LEU A 125 19.05 23.28 2.44
N ALA A 126 20.04 23.79 3.17
CA ALA A 126 21.41 23.81 2.63
C ALA A 126 21.93 22.36 2.51
N PRO A 127 22.76 22.04 1.50
CA PRO A 127 23.24 20.64 1.32
C PRO A 127 23.88 20.03 2.58
N ALA A 128 24.59 20.82 3.36
CA ALA A 128 25.18 20.39 4.63
C ALA A 128 24.12 20.13 5.71
N GLU A 129 23.02 20.94 5.76
CA GLU A 129 21.89 20.68 6.67
C GLU A 129 21.16 19.38 6.28
N GLY A 130 20.91 19.17 4.98
CA GLY A 130 20.32 17.94 4.48
C GLY A 130 21.19 16.71 4.78
N ALA A 131 22.50 16.79 4.56
CA ALA A 131 23.43 15.72 4.87
C ALA A 131 23.49 15.40 6.38
N GLU A 132 23.39 16.40 7.27
CA GLU A 132 23.33 16.19 8.73
C GLU A 132 22.08 15.38 9.11
N LEU A 133 20.93 15.64 8.46
CA LEU A 133 19.69 14.90 8.70
C LEU A 133 19.78 13.46 8.17
N LEU A 134 20.31 13.26 6.97
CA LEU A 134 20.48 11.93 6.40
C LEU A 134 21.45 11.05 7.22
N HIS A 135 22.48 11.63 7.81
CA HIS A 135 23.45 10.94 8.67
C HIS A 135 22.81 10.34 9.94
N GLU A 136 21.70 10.89 10.41
CA GLU A 136 20.98 10.39 11.58
C GLU A 136 19.99 9.26 11.23
N LEU A 137 19.76 8.97 9.94
CA LEU A 137 18.82 7.92 9.46
C LEU A 137 19.56 6.61 9.13
N GLN A 138 18.80 5.54 8.97
CA GLN A 138 19.27 4.32 8.32
C GLN A 138 19.41 4.56 6.82
N ASP A 139 20.18 3.70 6.15
CA ASP A 139 20.54 3.84 4.72
C ASP A 139 19.31 3.68 3.79
N ASP A 140 18.33 2.86 4.14
CA ASP A 140 17.06 2.71 3.44
C ASP A 140 16.21 3.99 3.50
N ASP A 141 15.93 4.51 4.72
CA ASP A 141 15.21 5.77 4.92
C ASP A 141 15.93 6.95 4.20
N ALA A 142 17.27 7.00 4.34
CA ALA A 142 18.06 8.04 3.67
C ALA A 142 18.03 7.90 2.13
N ALA A 143 18.02 6.67 1.61
CA ALA A 143 17.90 6.40 0.18
C ALA A 143 16.51 6.75 -0.34
N GLU A 144 15.44 6.47 0.42
CA GLU A 144 14.08 6.88 0.09
C GLU A 144 13.98 8.39 -0.06
N LEU A 145 14.38 9.15 0.98
CA LEU A 145 14.36 10.62 0.97
C LEU A 145 15.17 11.22 -0.18
N VAL A 146 16.37 10.68 -0.44
CA VAL A 146 17.23 11.16 -1.54
C VAL A 146 16.63 10.81 -2.88
N GLY A 147 15.94 9.68 -3.00
CA GLY A 147 15.30 9.21 -4.23
C GLY A 147 14.26 10.17 -4.79
N GLU A 148 13.52 10.85 -3.92
CA GLU A 148 12.52 11.84 -4.32
C GLU A 148 13.12 13.11 -4.94
N LEU A 149 14.43 13.36 -4.73
CA LEU A 149 15.07 14.59 -5.17
C LEU A 149 15.45 14.54 -6.65
N ALA A 150 15.50 15.71 -7.29
CA ALA A 150 16.11 15.82 -8.60
C ALA A 150 17.60 15.45 -8.56
N PRO A 151 18.16 14.82 -9.62
CA PRO A 151 19.54 14.31 -9.65
C PRO A 151 20.61 15.31 -9.20
N GLU A 152 20.44 16.59 -9.54
CA GLU A 152 21.37 17.64 -9.16
C GLU A 152 21.31 17.98 -7.65
N ALA A 153 20.16 17.74 -6.99
CA ALA A 153 20.01 17.92 -5.55
C ALA A 153 20.56 16.69 -4.81
N GLN A 154 20.31 15.48 -5.31
CA GLN A 154 20.90 14.24 -4.81
C GLN A 154 22.43 14.35 -4.74
N ASP A 155 23.06 14.69 -5.86
CA ASP A 155 24.54 14.81 -5.95
C ASP A 155 25.10 15.83 -4.96
N ARG A 156 24.40 16.94 -4.73
CA ARG A 156 24.86 17.99 -3.79
C ARG A 156 24.80 17.55 -2.34
N ILE A 157 23.74 16.87 -1.94
CA ILE A 157 23.56 16.40 -0.56
C ILE A 157 24.50 15.24 -0.29
N LEU A 158 24.56 14.25 -1.19
CA LEU A 158 25.44 13.08 -1.07
C LEU A 158 26.95 13.44 -1.09
N ALA A 159 27.33 14.61 -1.64
CA ALA A 159 28.70 15.07 -1.61
C ALA A 159 29.15 15.58 -0.23
N GLU A 160 28.22 15.95 0.64
CA GLU A 160 28.49 16.44 2.01
C GLU A 160 28.51 15.30 3.05
N LEU A 161 28.02 14.09 2.69
CA LEU A 161 28.04 12.89 3.55
C LEU A 161 29.42 12.23 3.58
N PRO A 162 29.74 11.45 4.62
CA PRO A 162 30.86 10.50 4.62
C PRO A 162 30.83 9.59 3.40
N THR A 163 32.02 9.24 2.89
CA THR A 163 32.14 8.54 1.59
C THR A 163 31.52 7.13 1.61
N ASP A 164 31.56 6.45 2.75
CA ASP A 164 30.98 5.13 3.00
C ASP A 164 29.45 5.21 3.02
N GLU A 165 28.86 6.11 3.80
CA GLU A 165 27.40 6.30 3.85
C GLU A 165 26.83 6.75 2.50
N ALA A 166 27.48 7.75 1.85
CA ALA A 166 27.07 8.15 0.50
C ALA A 166 27.23 7.01 -0.53
N GLY A 167 28.11 6.03 -0.28
CA GLY A 167 28.26 4.83 -1.07
C GLY A 167 27.07 3.88 -0.91
N ASP A 168 26.71 3.58 0.33
CA ASP A 168 25.60 2.68 0.65
C ASP A 168 24.27 3.22 0.11
N ILE A 169 24.00 4.52 0.30
CA ILE A 169 22.81 5.17 -0.28
C ILE A 169 22.81 5.09 -1.82
N ARG A 170 23.95 5.35 -2.49
CA ARG A 170 24.02 5.24 -3.95
C ARG A 170 23.82 3.83 -4.46
N ASP A 171 24.26 2.83 -3.70
CA ASP A 171 24.06 1.43 -4.07
C ASP A 171 22.59 1.04 -3.97
N LEU A 172 21.86 1.54 -2.96
CA LEU A 172 20.42 1.37 -2.84
C LEU A 172 19.63 2.10 -3.96
N LEU A 173 20.07 3.30 -4.33
CA LEU A 173 19.48 4.09 -5.42
C LEU A 173 19.65 3.47 -6.83
N GLN A 174 20.48 2.43 -6.99
CA GLN A 174 20.63 1.72 -8.25
C GLN A 174 19.53 0.70 -8.51
N TYR A 175 18.81 0.28 -7.45
CA TYR A 175 17.67 -0.61 -7.61
C TYR A 175 16.45 0.19 -8.07
N ASP A 176 15.59 -0.47 -8.84
CA ASP A 176 14.32 0.12 -9.28
C ASP A 176 13.43 0.42 -8.06
N GLU A 177 12.63 1.47 -8.15
CA GLU A 177 11.55 1.76 -7.19
C GLU A 177 10.66 0.52 -7.07
N ASP A 178 9.97 0.35 -5.94
CA ASP A 178 9.08 -0.79 -5.65
C ASP A 178 9.77 -2.17 -5.60
N THR A 179 11.07 -2.22 -5.38
CA THR A 179 11.83 -3.48 -5.25
C THR A 179 12.41 -3.70 -3.86
N ALA A 180 12.61 -4.98 -3.49
CA ALA A 180 13.25 -5.36 -2.24
C ALA A 180 14.63 -4.71 -2.03
N GLY A 181 15.38 -4.49 -3.11
CA GLY A 181 16.67 -3.83 -3.07
C GLY A 181 16.57 -2.35 -2.72
N ARG A 182 15.45 -1.71 -3.07
CA ARG A 182 15.21 -0.30 -2.79
C ARG A 182 14.81 -0.03 -1.34
N ILE A 183 14.00 -0.92 -0.75
CA ILE A 183 13.48 -0.82 0.61
C ILE A 183 14.28 -1.63 1.63
N MET A 184 15.44 -2.20 1.27
CA MET A 184 16.27 -2.94 2.20
C MET A 184 17.23 -2.02 2.94
N THR A 185 17.45 -2.29 4.22
CA THR A 185 18.59 -1.74 4.94
C THR A 185 19.80 -2.65 4.85
N THR A 186 21.00 -2.09 4.66
CA THR A 186 22.25 -2.84 4.76
C THR A 186 22.72 -2.99 6.21
N ALA A 187 22.11 -2.24 7.13
CA ALA A 187 22.36 -2.34 8.56
C ALA A 187 21.78 -3.64 9.14
N LEU A 188 22.64 -4.63 9.37
CA LEU A 188 22.26 -5.93 9.88
C LEU A 188 23.33 -6.52 10.83
N VAL A 189 22.88 -7.43 11.71
CA VAL A 189 23.76 -8.19 12.58
C VAL A 189 24.00 -9.57 11.96
N SER A 190 25.21 -9.81 11.47
CA SER A 190 25.63 -11.11 10.94
C SER A 190 26.80 -11.69 11.72
N VAL A 191 26.83 -13.02 11.84
CA VAL A 191 27.90 -13.78 12.50
C VAL A 191 28.28 -15.01 11.67
N LEU A 192 29.50 -15.48 11.83
CA LEU A 192 29.96 -16.69 11.16
C LEU A 192 29.40 -17.95 11.86
N GLY A 193 29.04 -18.97 11.07
CA GLY A 193 28.43 -20.20 11.59
C GLY A 193 29.29 -21.02 12.54
N HIS A 194 30.60 -20.77 12.61
CA HIS A 194 31.53 -21.49 13.47
C HIS A 194 31.77 -20.87 14.85
N VAL A 195 31.28 -19.64 15.09
CA VAL A 195 31.43 -18.95 16.39
C VAL A 195 30.53 -19.54 17.48
N THR A 196 30.86 -19.26 18.73
CA THR A 196 30.01 -19.62 19.86
C THR A 196 28.89 -18.60 20.09
N ALA A 197 27.83 -18.99 20.80
CA ALA A 197 26.76 -18.10 21.18
C ALA A 197 27.25 -16.92 22.03
N GLY A 198 28.25 -17.14 22.87
CA GLY A 198 28.89 -16.07 23.65
C GLY A 198 29.57 -15.03 22.76
N GLU A 199 30.30 -15.47 21.74
CA GLU A 199 30.93 -14.57 20.75
C GLU A 199 29.90 -13.84 19.90
N ALA A 200 28.81 -14.52 19.50
CA ALA A 200 27.71 -13.93 18.78
C ALA A 200 26.99 -12.85 19.61
N ILE A 201 26.73 -13.10 20.89
CA ILE A 201 26.14 -12.09 21.81
C ILE A 201 27.06 -10.86 21.93
N GLU A 202 28.38 -11.05 21.93
CA GLU A 202 29.30 -9.92 21.96
C GLU A 202 29.29 -9.14 20.65
N ALA A 203 29.21 -9.83 19.51
CA ALA A 203 29.02 -9.18 18.21
C ALA A 203 27.73 -8.37 18.16
N VAL A 204 26.62 -8.93 18.69
CA VAL A 204 25.33 -8.23 18.85
C VAL A 204 25.51 -6.98 19.72
N ARG A 205 26.25 -7.04 20.83
CA ARG A 205 26.46 -5.87 21.71
C ARG A 205 27.25 -4.74 21.05
N VAL A 206 28.15 -5.08 20.14
CA VAL A 206 28.96 -4.09 19.43
C VAL A 206 28.17 -3.50 18.27
N LYS A 207 27.70 -4.34 17.35
CA LYS A 207 27.00 -3.90 16.13
C LYS A 207 25.57 -3.43 16.39
N GLY A 208 24.86 -4.06 17.30
CA GLY A 208 23.47 -3.76 17.60
C GLY A 208 23.22 -2.41 18.28
N ARG A 209 24.26 -1.57 18.42
CA ARG A 209 24.11 -0.15 18.80
C ARG A 209 23.93 0.75 17.58
N GLU A 210 24.33 0.26 16.43
CA GLU A 210 24.30 0.93 15.15
C GLU A 210 23.15 0.40 14.27
N VAL A 211 22.58 -0.77 14.64
CA VAL A 211 21.47 -1.43 13.93
C VAL A 211 20.21 -1.32 14.74
N GLU A 212 19.20 -0.71 14.20
CA GLU A 212 17.90 -0.60 14.85
C GLU A 212 17.06 -1.86 14.61
N ASP A 213 16.11 -2.15 15.47
CA ASP A 213 15.05 -3.17 15.39
C ASP A 213 15.46 -4.52 14.81
N PHE A 214 16.55 -5.06 15.31
CA PHE A 214 16.93 -6.41 14.95
C PHE A 214 16.40 -7.44 15.95
N TYR A 215 15.64 -8.38 15.45
CA TYR A 215 15.10 -9.52 16.20
C TYR A 215 15.74 -10.84 15.79
N THR A 216 16.59 -10.77 14.76
CA THR A 216 17.20 -11.94 14.11
C THR A 216 18.66 -11.67 13.83
N VAL A 217 19.51 -12.64 14.16
CA VAL A 217 20.92 -12.64 13.80
C VAL A 217 21.10 -13.50 12.55
N PHE A 218 21.70 -12.94 11.51
CA PHE A 218 21.99 -13.68 10.29
C PHE A 218 23.26 -14.48 10.44
N VAL A 219 23.25 -15.72 9.98
CA VAL A 219 24.42 -16.58 10.02
C VAL A 219 24.95 -16.75 8.60
N VAL A 220 26.20 -16.41 8.41
CA VAL A 220 26.88 -16.44 7.11
C VAL A 220 28.13 -17.32 7.13
N ASP A 221 28.60 -17.70 5.96
CA ASP A 221 29.91 -18.33 5.76
C ASP A 221 31.03 -17.28 5.58
N GLU A 222 32.27 -17.75 5.26
CA GLU A 222 33.43 -16.89 5.04
C GLU A 222 33.30 -16.01 3.78
N ASP A 223 32.44 -16.41 2.83
CA ASP A 223 32.11 -15.68 1.60
C ASP A 223 30.84 -14.80 1.75
N THR A 224 30.40 -14.54 2.99
CA THR A 224 29.18 -13.78 3.34
C THR A 224 27.87 -14.37 2.79
N LYS A 225 27.86 -15.66 2.40
CA LYS A 225 26.65 -16.33 1.95
C LYS A 225 25.77 -16.71 3.14
N LEU A 226 24.47 -16.49 3.00
CA LEU A 226 23.48 -16.78 4.04
C LEU A 226 23.36 -18.28 4.27
N LEU A 227 23.66 -18.72 5.49
CA LEU A 227 23.49 -20.11 5.94
C LEU A 227 22.13 -20.32 6.62
N GLY A 228 21.61 -19.28 7.27
CA GLY A 228 20.37 -19.32 8.00
C GLY A 228 20.26 -18.17 9.00
N THR A 229 19.34 -18.30 9.93
CA THR A 229 19.05 -17.26 10.93
C THR A 229 19.00 -17.86 12.34
N VAL A 230 19.30 -17.05 13.34
CA VAL A 230 19.11 -17.37 14.76
C VAL A 230 18.25 -16.26 15.36
N PRO A 231 17.04 -16.57 15.84
CA PRO A 231 16.23 -15.63 16.61
C PRO A 231 17.00 -15.12 17.84
N LEU A 232 16.84 -13.84 18.17
CA LEU A 232 17.58 -13.22 19.27
C LEU A 232 17.23 -13.83 20.62
N ASP A 233 16.00 -14.26 20.82
CA ASP A 233 15.53 -14.95 22.02
C ASP A 233 16.19 -16.33 22.16
N ASP A 234 16.30 -17.12 21.09
CA ASP A 234 17.00 -18.40 21.08
C ASP A 234 18.50 -18.22 21.39
N LEU A 235 19.11 -17.16 20.83
CA LEU A 235 20.50 -16.82 21.13
C LEU A 235 20.72 -16.46 22.59
N ILE A 236 19.82 -15.67 23.18
CA ILE A 236 19.90 -15.28 24.61
C ILE A 236 19.70 -16.46 25.54
N LEU A 237 18.84 -17.42 25.18
CA LEU A 237 18.51 -18.59 25.96
C LEU A 237 19.55 -19.72 25.82
N SER A 238 20.43 -19.66 24.85
CA SER A 238 21.49 -20.66 24.62
C SER A 238 22.62 -20.58 25.63
N GLY A 239 23.38 -21.64 25.74
CA GLY A 239 24.63 -21.66 26.53
C GLY A 239 25.75 -20.89 25.79
N THR A 240 26.58 -20.16 26.53
CA THR A 240 27.68 -19.34 25.94
C THR A 240 28.68 -20.16 25.13
N GLU A 241 28.81 -21.46 25.40
CA GLU A 241 29.70 -22.39 24.70
C GLU A 241 29.02 -23.11 23.51
N ASP A 242 27.70 -22.94 23.34
CA ASP A 242 26.96 -23.56 22.26
C ASP A 242 27.42 -22.96 20.91
N ARG A 243 27.52 -23.77 19.88
CA ARG A 243 27.92 -23.29 18.55
C ARG A 243 26.75 -22.71 17.83
N ILE A 244 26.92 -21.56 17.20
CA ILE A 244 25.90 -20.93 16.38
C ILE A 244 25.40 -21.86 15.28
N GLY A 245 26.31 -22.65 14.64
CA GLY A 245 25.93 -23.63 13.62
C GLY A 245 24.94 -24.72 14.10
N ASP A 246 24.86 -24.99 15.41
CA ASP A 246 23.91 -25.93 15.99
C ASP A 246 22.56 -25.25 16.32
N LEU A 247 22.54 -23.92 16.40
CA LEU A 247 21.36 -23.10 16.67
C LEU A 247 20.70 -22.55 15.40
N VAL A 248 21.42 -22.58 14.26
CA VAL A 248 20.94 -22.06 12.98
C VAL A 248 19.64 -22.74 12.56
N GLN A 249 18.64 -21.93 12.34
CA GLN A 249 17.40 -22.34 11.72
C GLN A 249 17.48 -22.07 10.21
N PRO A 250 16.99 -22.98 9.35
CA PRO A 250 16.87 -22.69 7.92
C PRO A 250 16.04 -21.43 7.73
N THR A 251 16.49 -20.53 6.88
CA THR A 251 15.75 -19.33 6.52
C THR A 251 14.39 -19.73 5.93
N VAL A 252 13.31 -19.25 6.52
CA VAL A 252 11.93 -19.57 6.09
C VAL A 252 11.68 -19.00 4.70
N ALA A 253 12.18 -17.79 4.43
CA ALA A 253 12.10 -17.09 3.17
C ALA A 253 13.30 -16.16 3.01
N SER A 254 13.71 -15.92 1.78
CA SER A 254 14.64 -14.89 1.34
C SER A 254 14.17 -14.34 0.01
N VAL A 255 14.55 -13.12 -0.32
CA VAL A 255 14.18 -12.45 -1.56
C VAL A 255 15.42 -11.98 -2.31
N PHE A 256 15.28 -11.72 -3.61
CA PHE A 256 16.32 -11.09 -4.44
C PHE A 256 16.10 -9.58 -4.46
N PRO A 257 17.13 -8.79 -4.76
CA PRO A 257 17.01 -7.33 -4.81
C PRO A 257 15.94 -6.81 -5.80
N ASP A 258 15.74 -7.52 -6.90
CA ASP A 258 14.76 -7.21 -7.94
C ASP A 258 13.36 -7.80 -7.67
N SER A 259 13.15 -8.39 -6.49
CA SER A 259 11.84 -8.87 -6.07
C SER A 259 10.94 -7.67 -5.78
N ASP A 260 9.69 -7.76 -6.25
CA ASP A 260 8.63 -6.79 -6.02
C ASP A 260 8.33 -6.63 -4.52
N GLN A 261 8.17 -5.37 -4.06
CA GLN A 261 7.93 -5.04 -2.65
C GLN A 261 6.60 -5.63 -2.12
N GLU A 262 5.56 -5.71 -2.95
CA GLU A 262 4.29 -6.36 -2.59
C GLU A 262 4.53 -7.84 -2.24
N GLN A 263 5.39 -8.52 -3.02
CA GLN A 263 5.78 -9.90 -2.75
C GLN A 263 6.53 -10.03 -1.42
N VAL A 264 7.42 -9.08 -1.10
CA VAL A 264 8.12 -9.03 0.19
C VAL A 264 7.13 -8.88 1.33
N GLY A 265 6.20 -7.91 1.21
CA GLY A 265 5.12 -7.69 2.16
C GLY A 265 4.28 -8.93 2.40
N HIS A 266 3.91 -9.62 1.34
CA HIS A 266 3.21 -10.90 1.41
C HIS A 266 3.99 -12.00 2.14
N MET A 267 5.30 -12.11 1.92
CA MET A 267 6.13 -13.11 2.59
C MET A 267 6.27 -12.81 4.09
N ILE A 268 6.55 -11.58 4.46
CA ILE A 268 6.66 -11.14 5.86
C ILE A 268 5.34 -11.41 6.60
N SER A 269 4.22 -10.98 6.03
CA SER A 269 2.89 -11.18 6.60
C SER A 269 2.51 -12.68 6.70
N ARG A 270 2.78 -13.47 5.65
CA ARG A 270 2.40 -14.89 5.60
C ARG A 270 3.17 -15.75 6.57
N TYR A 271 4.47 -15.49 6.72
CA TYR A 271 5.36 -16.29 7.56
C TYR A 271 5.59 -15.65 8.94
N ASN A 272 4.96 -14.50 9.20
CA ASN A 272 5.08 -13.75 10.45
C ASN A 272 6.54 -13.47 10.80
N LEU A 273 7.29 -12.95 9.83
CA LEU A 273 8.71 -12.64 9.98
C LEU A 273 8.88 -11.24 10.56
N ALA A 274 9.90 -11.06 11.39
CA ALA A 274 10.32 -9.74 11.86
C ALA A 274 11.17 -9.01 10.82
N SER A 275 11.91 -9.76 10.00
CA SER A 275 12.62 -9.26 8.83
C SER A 275 12.88 -10.39 7.84
N ILE A 276 13.10 -10.05 6.58
CA ILE A 276 13.43 -10.99 5.51
C ILE A 276 14.78 -10.63 4.91
N PRO A 277 15.73 -11.59 4.76
CA PRO A 277 17.02 -11.33 4.15
C PRO A 277 16.90 -11.15 2.64
N VAL A 278 17.62 -10.17 2.12
CA VAL A 278 17.84 -9.93 0.69
C VAL A 278 19.17 -10.56 0.29
N VAL A 279 19.16 -11.43 -0.70
CA VAL A 279 20.34 -12.17 -1.12
C VAL A 279 20.57 -12.03 -2.63
N SER A 280 21.86 -12.02 -3.04
CA SER A 280 22.20 -12.06 -4.46
C SER A 280 21.92 -13.44 -5.07
N ASP A 281 22.03 -13.56 -6.39
CA ASP A 281 21.92 -14.84 -7.13
C ASP A 281 22.91 -15.90 -6.63
N ASP A 282 24.08 -15.47 -6.13
CA ASP A 282 25.09 -16.35 -5.55
C ASP A 282 24.83 -16.70 -4.07
N GLY A 283 23.76 -16.18 -3.48
CA GLY A 283 23.37 -16.38 -2.10
C GLY A 283 24.11 -15.51 -1.08
N VAL A 284 24.81 -14.47 -1.53
CA VAL A 284 25.46 -13.47 -0.65
C VAL A 284 24.40 -12.61 0.00
N LEU A 285 24.48 -12.42 1.31
CA LEU A 285 23.58 -11.55 2.06
C LEU A 285 23.91 -10.09 1.77
N LEU A 286 22.96 -9.36 1.19
CA LEU A 286 23.09 -7.96 0.81
C LEU A 286 22.50 -7.03 1.86
N GLY A 287 21.33 -7.35 2.36
CA GLY A 287 20.59 -6.53 3.32
C GLY A 287 19.43 -7.31 3.94
N ARG A 288 18.55 -6.59 4.57
CA ARG A 288 17.28 -7.11 5.12
C ARG A 288 16.17 -6.09 4.90
N VAL A 289 14.96 -6.54 4.67
CA VAL A 289 13.76 -5.71 4.76
C VAL A 289 13.08 -5.97 6.09
N THR A 290 12.69 -4.94 6.80
CA THR A 290 12.10 -5.04 8.14
C THR A 290 10.57 -5.08 8.07
N PHE A 291 9.90 -5.42 9.15
CA PHE A 291 8.44 -5.57 9.15
C PHE A 291 7.72 -4.21 9.22
N ASP A 292 8.36 -3.19 9.80
CA ASP A 292 7.87 -1.82 9.89
C ASP A 292 7.81 -1.18 8.48
N ASP A 293 8.89 -1.22 7.70
CA ASP A 293 8.90 -0.74 6.31
C ASP A 293 7.84 -1.45 5.46
N VAL A 294 7.65 -2.76 5.70
CA VAL A 294 6.61 -3.53 5.01
C VAL A 294 5.19 -3.12 5.40
N ILE A 295 4.96 -2.56 6.59
CA ILE A 295 3.64 -2.01 6.93
C ILE A 295 3.32 -0.84 6.02
N ASP A 296 4.29 0.05 5.81
CA ASP A 296 4.13 1.23 4.95
C ASP A 296 3.96 0.83 3.49
N VAL A 297 4.76 -0.13 3.00
CA VAL A 297 4.57 -0.74 1.68
C VAL A 297 3.16 -1.31 1.50
N ILE A 298 2.64 -2.08 2.46
CA ILE A 298 1.28 -2.65 2.37
C ILE A 298 0.20 -1.56 2.34
N GLU A 299 0.40 -0.45 3.06
CA GLU A 299 -0.53 0.68 3.06
C GLU A 299 -0.48 1.43 1.72
N ALA A 300 0.72 1.69 1.18
CA ALA A 300 0.92 2.32 -0.12
C ALA A 300 0.30 1.48 -1.25
N GLU A 301 0.65 0.20 -1.36
CA GLU A 301 0.11 -0.73 -2.36
C GLU A 301 -1.43 -0.87 -2.28
N THR A 302 -1.98 -0.90 -1.05
CA THR A 302 -3.43 -0.96 -0.86
C THR A 302 -4.11 0.33 -1.33
N THR A 303 -3.48 1.48 -1.14
CA THR A 303 -3.97 2.78 -1.57
C THR A 303 -3.86 2.91 -3.09
N GLU A 304 -2.75 2.49 -3.67
CA GLU A 304 -2.55 2.43 -5.12
C GLU A 304 -3.62 1.56 -5.79
N ASP A 305 -3.80 0.33 -5.34
CA ASP A 305 -4.85 -0.58 -5.81
C ASP A 305 -6.24 0.08 -5.77
N LEU A 306 -6.56 0.82 -4.69
CA LEU A 306 -7.84 1.53 -4.55
C LEU A 306 -7.99 2.65 -5.59
N LEU A 307 -6.95 3.44 -5.82
CA LEU A 307 -6.94 4.53 -6.80
C LEU A 307 -7.06 3.98 -8.23
N LEU A 308 -6.26 2.98 -8.59
CA LEU A 308 -6.28 2.33 -9.89
C LEU A 308 -7.64 1.65 -10.17
N PHE A 309 -8.20 0.97 -9.17
CA PHE A 309 -9.54 0.38 -9.25
C PHE A 309 -10.62 1.43 -9.49
N SER A 310 -10.43 2.64 -8.97
CA SER A 310 -11.34 3.78 -9.17
C SER A 310 -11.12 4.52 -10.48
N GLY A 311 -10.07 4.19 -11.24
CA GLY A 311 -9.69 4.85 -12.49
C GLY A 311 -9.01 6.21 -12.25
N VAL A 312 -8.26 6.30 -11.17
CA VAL A 312 -7.40 7.44 -10.81
C VAL A 312 -5.95 7.00 -10.96
N SER A 313 -5.06 7.90 -11.35
CA SER A 313 -3.62 7.62 -11.45
C SER A 313 -2.97 7.68 -10.07
N GLU A 314 -1.97 6.86 -9.81
CA GLU A 314 -1.07 6.90 -8.65
C GLU A 314 -0.49 8.29 -8.37
N ALA A 315 -0.22 9.05 -9.44
CA ALA A 315 0.30 10.42 -9.36
C ALA A 315 -0.69 11.45 -8.72
N GLU A 316 -1.83 11.01 -8.20
CA GLU A 316 -2.76 11.92 -7.50
C GLU A 316 -2.45 11.96 -6.01
N GLU A 317 -1.67 12.94 -5.60
CA GLU A 317 -1.42 13.22 -4.19
C GLU A 317 -2.68 13.74 -3.48
N LEU A 318 -2.93 13.25 -2.27
CA LEU A 318 -4.08 13.65 -1.46
C LEU A 318 -4.12 15.15 -1.17
N ARG A 319 -2.95 15.79 -1.09
CA ARG A 319 -2.77 17.21 -0.79
C ARG A 319 -2.40 18.07 -2.01
N GLY A 320 -2.33 17.46 -3.20
CA GLY A 320 -2.00 18.12 -4.45
C GLY A 320 -2.99 19.20 -4.87
N SER A 321 -2.57 20.06 -5.78
CA SER A 321 -3.43 21.15 -6.30
C SER A 321 -4.59 20.60 -7.14
N SER A 322 -5.70 21.36 -7.23
CA SER A 322 -6.84 20.99 -8.09
C SER A 322 -6.46 20.80 -9.56
N PHE A 323 -5.35 21.40 -10.01
CA PHE A 323 -4.88 21.25 -11.39
C PHE A 323 -4.15 19.93 -11.59
N GLU A 324 -3.40 19.45 -10.62
CA GLU A 324 -2.75 18.13 -10.58
C GLU A 324 -3.81 17.03 -10.58
N ALA A 325 -4.83 17.13 -9.72
CA ALA A 325 -5.96 16.21 -9.71
C ALA A 325 -6.67 16.14 -11.09
N VAL A 326 -6.86 17.26 -11.77
CA VAL A 326 -7.39 17.27 -13.14
C VAL A 326 -6.46 16.55 -14.10
N ARG A 327 -5.16 16.77 -14.00
CA ARG A 327 -4.16 16.14 -14.88
C ARG A 327 -4.08 14.62 -14.67
N ALA A 328 -4.19 14.16 -13.44
CA ALA A 328 -4.19 12.74 -13.08
C ALA A 328 -5.45 12.01 -13.60
N ARG A 329 -6.64 12.62 -13.46
CA ARG A 329 -7.93 11.99 -13.81
C ARG A 329 -8.32 12.15 -15.27
N LEU A 330 -7.94 13.24 -15.94
CA LEU A 330 -8.41 13.58 -17.30
C LEU A 330 -8.10 12.51 -18.36
N PRO A 331 -6.92 11.88 -18.40
CA PRO A 331 -6.63 10.81 -19.36
C PRO A 331 -7.60 9.63 -19.25
N TRP A 332 -7.89 9.20 -18.02
CA TRP A 332 -8.85 8.12 -17.74
C TRP A 332 -10.28 8.49 -18.14
N LEU A 333 -10.70 9.72 -17.86
CA LEU A 333 -12.02 10.23 -18.27
C LEU A 333 -12.14 10.31 -19.79
N LEU A 334 -11.08 10.68 -20.51
CA LEU A 334 -11.06 10.70 -21.98
C LEU A 334 -11.14 9.28 -22.56
N LEU A 335 -10.38 8.33 -21.99
CA LEU A 335 -10.46 6.93 -22.38
C LEU A 335 -11.87 6.37 -22.15
N ASN A 336 -12.46 6.64 -20.98
CA ASN A 336 -13.83 6.23 -20.67
C ASN A 336 -14.86 6.88 -21.62
N THR A 337 -14.68 8.16 -21.98
CA THR A 337 -15.53 8.83 -22.98
C THR A 337 -15.44 8.15 -24.34
N MET A 338 -14.25 7.74 -24.75
CA MET A 338 -14.06 7.05 -26.03
C MET A 338 -14.75 5.67 -26.01
N THR A 339 -14.61 4.90 -24.95
CA THR A 339 -15.25 3.59 -24.82
C THR A 339 -16.77 3.72 -24.71
N ALA A 340 -17.29 4.69 -23.96
CA ALA A 340 -18.72 4.98 -23.88
C ALA A 340 -19.32 5.39 -25.24
N SER A 341 -18.53 6.07 -26.08
CA SER A 341 -18.95 6.43 -27.46
C SER A 341 -19.16 5.19 -28.33
N LEU A 342 -18.46 4.10 -28.11
CA LEU A 342 -18.70 2.83 -28.79
C LEU A 342 -20.08 2.25 -28.43
N ALA A 343 -20.44 2.27 -27.13
CA ALA A 343 -21.75 1.86 -26.68
C ALA A 343 -22.87 2.75 -27.26
N ALA A 344 -22.64 4.07 -27.35
CA ALA A 344 -23.54 5.00 -28.01
C ALA A 344 -23.72 4.70 -29.52
N CYS A 345 -22.68 4.24 -30.21
CA CYS A 345 -22.79 3.79 -31.60
C CYS A 345 -23.72 2.59 -31.74
N VAL A 346 -23.71 1.65 -30.82
CA VAL A 346 -24.66 0.53 -30.80
C VAL A 346 -26.10 1.06 -30.68
N VAL A 347 -26.34 1.93 -29.71
CA VAL A 347 -27.66 2.58 -29.52
C VAL A 347 -28.12 3.30 -30.80
N TRP A 348 -27.22 4.00 -31.46
CA TRP A 348 -27.54 4.68 -32.73
C TRP A 348 -27.87 3.70 -33.85
N LEU A 349 -27.21 2.55 -33.95
CA LEU A 349 -27.53 1.52 -34.96
C LEU A 349 -28.95 0.98 -34.81
N PHE A 350 -29.43 0.82 -33.58
CA PHE A 350 -30.76 0.32 -33.25
C PHE A 350 -31.80 1.41 -32.98
N ARG A 351 -31.60 2.64 -33.47
CA ARG A 351 -32.52 3.76 -33.18
C ARG A 351 -33.95 3.54 -33.68
N SER A 352 -34.15 2.73 -34.77
CA SER A 352 -35.44 2.38 -35.31
C SER A 352 -36.26 1.52 -34.35
N GLU A 353 -35.62 0.57 -33.73
CA GLU A 353 -36.20 -0.37 -32.75
C GLU A 353 -36.61 0.37 -31.47
N ILE A 354 -35.76 1.32 -31.03
CA ILE A 354 -36.06 2.19 -29.90
C ILE A 354 -37.25 3.08 -30.19
N ALA A 355 -37.35 3.62 -31.42
CA ALA A 355 -38.48 4.45 -31.83
C ALA A 355 -39.78 3.62 -31.93
N ALA A 356 -39.69 2.34 -32.32
CA ALA A 356 -40.84 1.43 -32.38
C ALA A 356 -41.31 0.97 -31.01
N ALA A 357 -40.35 0.77 -30.06
CA ALA A 357 -40.62 0.30 -28.69
C ALA A 357 -39.89 1.21 -27.68
N THR A 358 -40.46 2.37 -27.35
CA THR A 358 -39.84 3.38 -26.45
C THR A 358 -39.51 2.86 -25.05
N LEU A 359 -40.19 1.79 -24.60
CA LEU A 359 -39.88 1.12 -23.33
C LEU A 359 -38.46 0.51 -23.30
N LEU A 360 -37.87 0.20 -24.48
CA LEU A 360 -36.46 -0.23 -24.54
C LEU A 360 -35.54 0.81 -23.93
N ALA A 361 -35.76 2.08 -24.23
CA ALA A 361 -34.95 3.19 -23.70
C ALA A 361 -35.09 3.30 -22.16
N VAL A 362 -36.23 2.95 -21.58
CA VAL A 362 -36.45 2.95 -20.13
C VAL A 362 -35.65 1.82 -19.43
N VAL A 363 -35.51 0.67 -20.11
CA VAL A 363 -34.86 -0.51 -19.53
C VAL A 363 -33.34 -0.49 -19.76
N MET A 364 -32.84 0.22 -20.79
CA MET A 364 -31.42 0.30 -21.11
C MET A 364 -30.51 0.64 -19.91
N PRO A 365 -30.78 1.68 -19.11
CA PRO A 365 -29.95 2.03 -17.96
C PRO A 365 -29.93 0.91 -16.89
N VAL A 366 -31.03 0.17 -16.76
CA VAL A 366 -31.13 -0.95 -15.79
C VAL A 366 -30.22 -2.11 -16.23
N VAL A 367 -30.23 -2.46 -17.51
CA VAL A 367 -29.42 -3.55 -18.09
C VAL A 367 -27.93 -3.20 -18.01
N ALA A 368 -27.55 -1.99 -18.42
CA ALA A 368 -26.16 -1.53 -18.38
C ALA A 368 -25.66 -1.42 -16.91
N GLY A 369 -26.39 -0.70 -16.05
CA GLY A 369 -25.97 -0.47 -14.67
C GLY A 369 -25.81 -1.76 -13.85
N LEU A 370 -26.75 -2.72 -13.98
CA LEU A 370 -26.64 -4.00 -13.28
C LEU A 370 -25.53 -4.90 -13.87
N GLY A 371 -25.28 -4.84 -15.16
CA GLY A 371 -24.12 -5.50 -15.79
C GLY A 371 -22.81 -4.94 -15.24
N GLY A 372 -22.66 -3.61 -15.23
CA GLY A 372 -21.47 -2.93 -14.68
C GLY A 372 -21.23 -3.29 -13.23
N ASN A 373 -22.25 -3.20 -12.36
CA ASN A 373 -22.13 -3.53 -10.95
C ASN A 373 -21.74 -5.00 -10.73
N ALA A 374 -22.34 -5.95 -11.47
CA ALA A 374 -21.99 -7.35 -11.36
C ALA A 374 -20.55 -7.64 -11.81
N GLY A 375 -20.10 -6.93 -12.85
CA GLY A 375 -18.73 -7.01 -13.31
C GLY A 375 -17.72 -6.46 -12.29
N GLN A 376 -17.99 -5.30 -11.69
CA GLN A 376 -17.14 -4.73 -10.64
C GLN A 376 -17.04 -5.66 -9.41
N GLN A 377 -18.14 -6.34 -9.02
CA GLN A 377 -18.09 -7.33 -7.95
C GLN A 377 -17.19 -8.52 -8.30
N ALA A 378 -17.26 -9.03 -9.53
CA ALA A 378 -16.40 -10.12 -9.99
C ALA A 378 -14.93 -9.68 -10.10
N LEU A 379 -14.69 -8.44 -10.56
CA LEU A 379 -13.38 -7.82 -10.64
C LEU A 379 -12.73 -7.72 -9.25
N ALA A 380 -13.42 -7.08 -8.28
CA ALA A 380 -12.91 -6.91 -6.92
C ALA A 380 -12.53 -8.24 -6.25
N VAL A 381 -13.37 -9.28 -6.42
CA VAL A 381 -13.07 -10.63 -5.89
C VAL A 381 -11.87 -11.25 -6.60
N THR A 382 -11.70 -11.00 -7.89
CA THR A 382 -10.61 -11.60 -8.68
C THR A 382 -9.29 -10.91 -8.39
N VAL A 383 -9.22 -9.58 -8.38
CA VAL A 383 -8.02 -8.80 -8.02
C VAL A 383 -7.55 -9.21 -6.63
N ARG A 384 -8.43 -9.17 -5.63
CA ARG A 384 -8.08 -9.61 -4.26
C ARG A 384 -7.53 -11.03 -4.20
N ARG A 385 -8.01 -11.94 -5.05
CA ARG A 385 -7.47 -13.32 -5.11
C ARG A 385 -6.12 -13.39 -5.77
N LEU A 386 -5.87 -12.59 -6.79
CA LEU A 386 -4.57 -12.52 -7.44
C LEU A 386 -3.53 -11.97 -6.46
N ALA A 387 -3.84 -10.89 -5.79
CA ALA A 387 -3.01 -10.29 -4.75
C ALA A 387 -2.71 -11.23 -3.57
N THR A 388 -3.65 -12.06 -3.12
CA THR A 388 -3.45 -12.94 -1.93
C THR A 388 -2.98 -14.35 -2.25
N SER A 389 -2.93 -14.77 -3.52
CA SER A 389 -2.71 -16.18 -3.90
C SER A 389 -1.47 -16.36 -4.77
N ALA A 390 -0.32 -16.65 -4.19
CA ALA A 390 0.82 -17.27 -4.88
C ALA A 390 0.51 -18.72 -5.34
N GLY A 391 -0.66 -18.94 -5.95
CA GLY A 391 -1.14 -20.26 -6.32
C GLY A 391 -0.80 -20.66 -7.76
N PRO A 392 -0.74 -21.99 -8.10
CA PRO A 392 -0.43 -22.45 -9.43
C PRO A 392 -1.45 -21.96 -10.47
N LEU A 393 -0.98 -21.73 -11.71
CA LEU A 393 -1.77 -21.27 -12.88
C LEU A 393 -3.10 -22.01 -13.11
N GLU A 394 -3.20 -23.27 -12.70
CA GLU A 394 -4.44 -24.08 -12.78
C GLU A 394 -5.55 -23.58 -11.85
N ALA A 395 -5.21 -22.90 -10.76
CA ALA A 395 -6.19 -22.30 -9.85
C ALA A 395 -6.87 -21.09 -10.48
N ARG A 396 -6.18 -20.33 -11.34
CA ARG A 396 -6.67 -19.13 -12.03
C ARG A 396 -7.85 -19.43 -12.99
N GLY A 397 -7.79 -20.52 -13.74
CA GLY A 397 -8.91 -20.93 -14.60
C GLY A 397 -10.19 -21.30 -13.85
N ARG A 398 -10.05 -21.81 -12.62
CA ARG A 398 -11.19 -22.12 -11.74
C ARG A 398 -11.88 -20.85 -11.21
N VAL A 399 -11.14 -19.75 -11.05
CA VAL A 399 -11.70 -18.46 -10.63
C VAL A 399 -12.64 -17.95 -11.72
N VAL A 400 -12.18 -17.88 -12.96
CA VAL A 400 -13.00 -17.44 -14.10
C VAL A 400 -14.25 -18.30 -14.26
N GLY A 401 -14.12 -19.64 -14.20
CA GLY A 401 -15.27 -20.53 -14.27
C GLY A 401 -16.28 -20.35 -13.16
N LYS A 402 -15.81 -20.05 -11.93
CA LYS A 402 -16.68 -19.76 -10.79
C LYS A 402 -17.43 -18.43 -10.98
N GLU A 403 -16.76 -17.36 -11.41
CA GLU A 403 -17.39 -16.05 -11.58
C GLU A 403 -18.40 -16.06 -12.76
N ILE A 404 -18.16 -16.84 -13.83
CA ILE A 404 -19.17 -17.08 -14.86
C ILE A 404 -20.42 -17.77 -14.28
N LEU A 405 -20.23 -18.79 -13.45
CA LEU A 405 -21.36 -19.49 -12.83
C LEU A 405 -22.15 -18.56 -11.89
N VAL A 406 -21.46 -17.73 -11.10
CA VAL A 406 -22.09 -16.72 -10.25
C VAL A 406 -22.87 -15.73 -11.11
N GLY A 407 -22.29 -15.25 -12.20
CA GLY A 407 -22.96 -14.38 -13.16
C GLY A 407 -24.22 -15.00 -13.77
N LEU A 408 -24.17 -16.27 -14.16
CA LEU A 408 -25.33 -16.99 -14.67
C LEU A 408 -26.45 -17.12 -13.63
N LEU A 409 -26.12 -17.44 -12.40
CA LEU A 409 -27.12 -17.59 -11.32
C LEU A 409 -27.73 -16.24 -10.94
N ASN A 410 -26.90 -15.22 -10.72
CA ASN A 410 -27.36 -13.87 -10.38
C ASN A 410 -28.13 -13.24 -11.55
N GLY A 411 -27.64 -13.40 -12.78
CA GLY A 411 -28.28 -12.93 -13.99
C GLY A 411 -29.67 -13.55 -14.19
N GLY A 412 -29.81 -14.85 -13.90
CA GLY A 412 -31.10 -15.52 -13.90
C GLY A 412 -32.07 -14.99 -12.87
N ALA A 413 -31.62 -14.86 -11.61
CA ALA A 413 -32.44 -14.38 -10.51
C ALA A 413 -32.91 -12.93 -10.71
N ILE A 414 -31.99 -12.03 -10.96
CA ILE A 414 -32.28 -10.59 -11.18
C ILE A 414 -33.00 -10.38 -12.51
N GLY A 415 -32.61 -11.15 -13.55
CA GLY A 415 -33.27 -11.10 -14.86
C GLY A 415 -34.75 -11.44 -14.79
N VAL A 416 -35.17 -12.46 -14.03
CA VAL A 416 -36.58 -12.80 -13.81
C VAL A 416 -37.33 -11.64 -13.14
N LEU A 417 -36.76 -11.03 -12.12
CA LEU A 417 -37.37 -9.92 -11.40
C LEU A 417 -37.58 -8.70 -12.29
N VAL A 418 -36.54 -8.28 -13.02
CA VAL A 418 -36.61 -7.11 -13.91
C VAL A 418 -37.50 -7.39 -15.12
N ALA A 419 -37.46 -8.62 -15.67
CA ALA A 419 -38.33 -9.04 -16.76
C ALA A 419 -39.80 -9.02 -16.37
N ALA A 420 -40.16 -9.46 -15.17
CA ALA A 420 -41.56 -9.39 -14.67
C ALA A 420 -42.02 -7.92 -14.54
N ALA A 421 -41.16 -7.05 -14.03
CA ALA A 421 -41.44 -5.61 -13.94
C ALA A 421 -41.63 -4.99 -15.33
N ALA A 422 -40.73 -5.32 -16.27
CA ALA A 422 -40.81 -4.82 -17.66
C ALA A 422 -42.09 -5.32 -18.37
N ALA A 423 -42.45 -6.60 -18.21
CA ALA A 423 -43.68 -7.15 -18.78
C ALA A 423 -44.94 -6.50 -18.20
N MET A 424 -44.98 -6.28 -16.86
CA MET A 424 -46.10 -5.56 -16.21
C MET A 424 -46.20 -4.12 -16.70
N LEU A 425 -45.09 -3.42 -16.84
CA LEU A 425 -45.06 -2.07 -17.37
C LEU A 425 -45.56 -2.03 -18.82
N ALA A 426 -45.11 -2.98 -19.66
CA ALA A 426 -45.56 -3.10 -21.05
C ALA A 426 -47.05 -3.31 -21.12
N LEU A 427 -47.62 -4.22 -20.32
CA LEU A 427 -49.08 -4.46 -20.24
C LEU A 427 -49.84 -3.21 -19.80
N ALA A 428 -49.36 -2.49 -18.78
CA ALA A 428 -49.96 -1.27 -18.28
C ALA A 428 -49.97 -0.13 -19.32
N MET A 429 -48.99 -0.08 -20.20
CA MET A 429 -48.84 0.89 -21.27
C MET A 429 -49.45 0.43 -22.60
N GLY A 430 -50.06 -0.76 -22.66
CA GLY A 430 -50.63 -1.31 -23.91
C GLY A 430 -49.57 -1.73 -24.93
N ALA A 431 -48.32 -1.98 -24.49
CA ALA A 431 -47.20 -2.43 -25.32
C ALA A 431 -47.08 -3.98 -25.28
N ASP A 432 -46.20 -4.54 -26.10
CA ASP A 432 -46.03 -5.98 -26.19
C ASP A 432 -45.34 -6.55 -24.91
N PRO A 433 -46.00 -7.50 -24.17
CA PRO A 433 -45.43 -8.11 -22.97
C PRO A 433 -44.22 -8.99 -23.23
N ARG A 434 -43.92 -9.36 -24.50
CA ARG A 434 -42.69 -10.07 -24.90
C ARG A 434 -41.44 -9.29 -24.56
N LEU A 435 -41.55 -7.97 -24.30
CA LEU A 435 -40.47 -7.16 -23.77
C LEU A 435 -39.85 -7.79 -22.51
N GLY A 436 -40.66 -8.41 -21.63
CA GLY A 436 -40.14 -9.15 -20.49
C GLY A 436 -39.18 -10.27 -20.84
N ALA A 437 -39.47 -11.04 -21.92
CA ALA A 437 -38.56 -12.10 -22.38
C ALA A 437 -37.26 -11.54 -22.95
N VAL A 438 -37.34 -10.42 -23.69
CA VAL A 438 -36.14 -9.70 -24.20
C VAL A 438 -35.28 -9.27 -23.05
N VAL A 439 -35.84 -8.65 -22.03
CA VAL A 439 -35.13 -8.16 -20.83
C VAL A 439 -34.51 -9.30 -20.06
N LEU A 440 -35.24 -10.42 -19.86
CA LEU A 440 -34.70 -11.60 -19.18
C LEU A 440 -33.42 -12.11 -19.84
N LEU A 441 -33.49 -12.34 -21.13
CA LEU A 441 -32.36 -12.91 -21.89
C LEU A 441 -31.18 -11.93 -21.98
N ALA A 442 -31.47 -10.63 -22.17
CA ALA A 442 -30.46 -9.60 -22.20
C ALA A 442 -29.73 -9.47 -20.87
N MET A 443 -30.49 -9.41 -19.75
CA MET A 443 -29.93 -9.35 -18.40
C MET A 443 -29.11 -10.57 -18.05
N TRP A 444 -29.63 -11.76 -18.37
CA TRP A 444 -28.96 -13.02 -18.10
C TRP A 444 -27.63 -13.11 -18.84
N GLY A 445 -27.62 -12.79 -20.13
CA GLY A 445 -26.42 -12.77 -20.94
C GLY A 445 -25.42 -11.71 -20.53
N ASN A 446 -25.91 -10.49 -20.21
CA ASN A 446 -25.04 -9.37 -19.81
C ASN A 446 -24.36 -9.62 -18.46
N ILE A 447 -25.09 -10.11 -17.46
CA ILE A 447 -24.51 -10.42 -16.14
C ILE A 447 -23.55 -11.63 -16.20
N ALA A 448 -23.83 -12.62 -17.05
CA ALA A 448 -22.89 -13.70 -17.29
C ALA A 448 -21.59 -13.22 -17.95
N MET A 449 -21.71 -12.30 -18.95
CA MET A 449 -20.57 -11.66 -19.58
C MET A 449 -19.81 -10.77 -18.60
N ALA A 450 -20.50 -10.09 -17.70
CA ALA A 450 -19.91 -9.27 -16.63
C ALA A 450 -19.04 -10.13 -15.69
N GLY A 451 -19.53 -11.28 -15.26
CA GLY A 451 -18.76 -12.25 -14.46
C GLY A 451 -17.54 -12.79 -15.20
N PHE A 452 -17.68 -13.07 -16.49
CA PHE A 452 -16.55 -13.47 -17.34
C PHE A 452 -15.52 -12.33 -17.45
N ALA A 453 -15.94 -11.15 -17.86
CA ALA A 453 -15.04 -10.01 -18.08
C ALA A 453 -14.33 -9.57 -16.80
N GLY A 454 -15.08 -9.42 -15.69
CA GLY A 454 -14.54 -9.03 -14.39
C GLY A 454 -13.54 -10.02 -13.79
N SER A 455 -13.53 -11.27 -14.26
CA SER A 455 -12.54 -12.26 -13.85
C SER A 455 -11.45 -12.52 -14.89
N PHE A 456 -11.78 -12.43 -16.16
CA PHE A 456 -10.84 -12.71 -17.26
C PHE A 456 -9.85 -11.56 -17.47
N ILE A 457 -10.32 -10.28 -17.44
CA ILE A 457 -9.49 -9.12 -17.70
C ILE A 457 -8.31 -9.03 -16.70
N PRO A 458 -8.53 -9.01 -15.37
CA PRO A 458 -7.42 -8.95 -14.42
C PRO A 458 -6.52 -10.19 -14.49
N THR A 459 -7.09 -11.38 -14.68
CA THR A 459 -6.29 -12.60 -14.84
C THR A 459 -5.41 -12.57 -16.10
N PHE A 460 -5.86 -11.91 -17.15
CA PHE A 460 -5.11 -11.74 -18.39
C PHE A 460 -3.98 -10.72 -18.24
N LEU A 461 -4.25 -9.57 -17.58
CA LEU A 461 -3.24 -8.54 -17.28
C LEU A 461 -2.12 -9.12 -16.41
N ASP A 462 -2.47 -9.79 -15.32
CA ASP A 462 -1.51 -10.49 -14.46
C ASP A 462 -0.63 -11.52 -15.22
N ARG A 463 -1.17 -12.22 -16.22
CA ARG A 463 -0.36 -13.09 -17.08
C ARG A 463 0.59 -12.35 -18.01
N MET A 464 0.30 -11.12 -18.33
CA MET A 464 1.18 -10.27 -19.14
C MET A 464 2.22 -9.55 -18.31
N GLY A 465 2.25 -9.73 -16.98
CA GLY A 465 3.12 -9.01 -16.06
C GLY A 465 2.70 -7.56 -15.86
N GLN A 466 1.41 -7.27 -16.07
CA GLN A 466 0.82 -5.97 -15.80
C GLN A 466 -0.06 -6.07 -14.56
N ASP A 467 -0.09 -5.00 -13.78
CA ASP A 467 -0.96 -4.93 -12.62
C ASP A 467 -2.42 -5.19 -13.01
N PRO A 468 -3.10 -6.16 -12.36
CA PRO A 468 -4.49 -6.49 -12.63
C PRO A 468 -5.49 -5.39 -12.27
N ALA A 469 -5.14 -4.42 -11.41
CA ALA A 469 -6.01 -3.29 -11.06
C ALA A 469 -6.05 -2.24 -12.19
N VAL A 470 -4.96 -2.07 -12.93
CA VAL A 470 -4.84 -1.09 -14.02
C VAL A 470 -5.90 -1.28 -15.09
N ALA A 471 -6.61 -0.20 -15.42
CA ALA A 471 -7.57 -0.10 -16.54
C ALA A 471 -8.73 -1.13 -16.52
N SER A 472 -8.73 -2.11 -15.61
CA SER A 472 -9.72 -3.20 -15.57
C SER A 472 -11.15 -2.67 -15.49
N THR A 473 -11.41 -1.62 -14.73
CA THR A 473 -12.74 -1.01 -14.55
C THR A 473 -13.27 -0.36 -15.81
N VAL A 474 -12.42 0.38 -16.54
CA VAL A 474 -12.80 1.08 -17.78
C VAL A 474 -13.15 0.07 -18.87
N PHE A 475 -12.32 -0.94 -19.09
CA PHE A 475 -12.59 -1.99 -20.08
C PHE A 475 -13.79 -2.84 -19.72
N LEU A 476 -13.96 -3.15 -18.44
CA LEU A 476 -15.10 -3.89 -17.92
C LEU A 476 -16.41 -3.14 -18.19
N THR A 477 -16.50 -1.86 -17.83
CA THR A 477 -17.68 -1.02 -18.04
C THR A 477 -18.01 -0.92 -19.54
N ALA A 478 -16.99 -0.66 -20.37
CA ALA A 478 -17.17 -0.61 -21.82
C ALA A 478 -17.74 -1.92 -22.39
N LEU A 479 -17.22 -3.05 -21.96
CA LEU A 479 -17.66 -4.37 -22.45
C LEU A 479 -19.07 -4.71 -21.98
N THR A 480 -19.41 -4.42 -20.73
CA THR A 480 -20.75 -4.69 -20.18
C THR A 480 -21.81 -3.79 -20.78
N ASP A 481 -21.52 -2.51 -21.05
CA ASP A 481 -22.43 -1.60 -21.74
C ASP A 481 -22.65 -2.02 -23.18
N LEU A 482 -21.57 -2.30 -23.92
CA LEU A 482 -21.64 -2.76 -25.30
C LEU A 482 -22.45 -4.04 -25.42
N THR A 483 -22.15 -5.03 -24.58
CA THR A 483 -22.83 -6.32 -24.58
C THR A 483 -24.28 -6.18 -24.14
N GLY A 484 -24.56 -5.38 -23.12
CA GLY A 484 -25.91 -5.14 -22.61
C GLY A 484 -26.81 -4.51 -23.64
N PHE A 485 -26.33 -3.47 -24.34
CA PHE A 485 -27.11 -2.83 -25.42
C PHE A 485 -27.26 -3.73 -26.65
N LEU A 486 -26.20 -4.41 -27.07
CA LEU A 486 -26.28 -5.37 -28.18
C LEU A 486 -27.29 -6.50 -27.91
N LEU A 487 -27.26 -7.08 -26.71
CA LEU A 487 -28.21 -8.14 -26.34
C LEU A 487 -29.63 -7.59 -26.23
N LEU A 488 -29.84 -6.46 -25.54
CA LEU A 488 -31.18 -5.92 -25.37
C LEU A 488 -31.82 -5.53 -26.69
N LEU A 489 -31.10 -4.73 -27.50
CA LEU A 489 -31.62 -4.19 -28.75
C LEU A 489 -31.65 -5.23 -29.86
N GLY A 490 -30.62 -6.08 -29.95
CA GLY A 490 -30.56 -7.18 -30.90
C GLY A 490 -31.65 -8.25 -30.65
N LEU A 491 -31.90 -8.63 -29.40
CA LEU A 491 -33.00 -9.54 -29.06
C LEU A 491 -34.37 -8.88 -29.30
N ALA A 492 -34.49 -7.57 -29.05
CA ALA A 492 -35.72 -6.85 -29.34
C ALA A 492 -36.06 -6.92 -30.84
N THR A 493 -35.11 -6.74 -31.76
CA THR A 493 -35.28 -6.83 -33.22
C THR A 493 -35.81 -8.21 -33.63
N VAL A 494 -35.47 -9.28 -32.90
CA VAL A 494 -35.85 -10.65 -33.29
C VAL A 494 -37.18 -11.07 -32.63
N ILE A 495 -37.47 -10.60 -31.42
CA ILE A 495 -38.58 -11.08 -30.60
C ILE A 495 -39.82 -10.17 -30.67
N LEU A 496 -39.61 -8.86 -30.77
CA LEU A 496 -40.69 -7.86 -30.88
C LEU A 496 -41.05 -7.57 -32.33
#